data_fe6c4696559607942d37ff2fb3c81a3d
#
_entry.id   fe6c4696559607942d37ff2fb3c81a3d
#
_cell.length_a   1.000
_cell.length_b   1.000
_cell.length_c   1.000
_cell.angle_alpha   90.00
_cell.angle_beta   90.00
_cell.angle_gamma   90.00
#
_symmetry.space_group_name_H-M   'P 1'
#
loop_
_entity.id
_entity.type
_entity.pdbx_description
1 polymer ?
#
loop_
_entity_poly.entity_id
_entity_poly.type
_entity_poly.pdbx_seq_one_letter_code
_entity_poly.pdbx_strand_id
1 'polypeptide(L)'
;MKQKVVVFSQIDAEVLQRLEQRYHVVVINPKAGDVNTQIREQVADADAMIGAGRLLNQNNLETAKQLKIISSVSVGYDNYDLNYLNEAKIWLSH
;
A
#
# COMPACT_ATOMS: atom_id res chain seq x y z
N MET A 1 -9.70 -1.16 17.77
CA MET A 1 -9.57 -1.83 16.46
C MET A 1 -8.18 -1.61 15.88
N LYS A 2 -7.68 -2.63 15.22
CA LYS A 2 -6.36 -2.50 14.57
C LYS A 2 -6.48 -1.70 13.29
N GLN A 3 -5.50 -0.87 13.01
CA GLN A 3 -5.39 -0.21 11.72
C GLN A 3 -5.10 -1.23 10.62
N LYS A 4 -5.56 -0.94 9.42
CA LYS A 4 -5.40 -1.84 8.28
C LYS A 4 -4.19 -1.44 7.44
N VAL A 5 -3.32 -2.42 7.14
CA VAL A 5 -2.14 -2.24 6.30
C VAL A 5 -2.27 -3.16 5.09
N VAL A 6 -2.14 -2.60 3.89
CA VAL A 6 -2.13 -3.37 2.65
C VAL A 6 -0.69 -3.56 2.20
N VAL A 7 -0.28 -4.81 2.05
CA VAL A 7 1.03 -5.18 1.53
C VAL A 7 0.88 -5.44 0.04
N PHE A 8 1.41 -4.52 -0.79
CA PHE A 8 1.15 -4.56 -2.23
C PHE A 8 2.27 -5.23 -3.05
N SER A 9 3.29 -5.74 -2.37
CA SER A 9 4.33 -6.56 -3.00
C SER A 9 4.92 -7.50 -1.96
N GLN A 10 5.80 -8.40 -2.40
CA GLN A 10 6.48 -9.30 -1.47
C GLN A 10 7.43 -8.49 -0.58
N ILE A 11 7.37 -8.73 0.73
CA ILE A 11 8.26 -8.11 1.70
C ILE A 11 8.90 -9.22 2.55
N ASP A 12 9.92 -8.84 3.32
CA ASP A 12 10.60 -9.76 4.22
C ASP A 12 9.60 -10.41 5.19
N ALA A 13 9.70 -11.72 5.36
CA ALA A 13 8.78 -12.48 6.23
C ALA A 13 8.82 -12.00 7.67
N GLU A 14 9.98 -11.57 8.16
CA GLU A 14 10.10 -11.03 9.51
C GLU A 14 9.35 -9.72 9.67
N VAL A 15 9.44 -8.85 8.68
CA VAL A 15 8.70 -7.59 8.66
C VAL A 15 7.20 -7.86 8.64
N LEU A 16 6.77 -8.80 7.79
CA LEU A 16 5.36 -9.18 7.71
C LEU A 16 4.83 -9.68 9.05
N GLN A 17 5.60 -10.55 9.73
CA GLN A 17 5.21 -11.05 11.04
C GLN A 17 5.02 -9.92 12.06
N ARG A 18 5.93 -8.95 12.07
CA ARG A 18 5.83 -7.81 12.98
C ARG A 18 4.60 -6.96 12.72
N LEU A 19 4.27 -6.76 11.45
CA LEU A 19 3.06 -6.02 11.07
C LEU A 19 1.81 -6.76 11.54
N GLU A 20 1.77 -8.07 11.35
CA GLU A 20 0.61 -8.88 11.72
C GLU A 20 0.32 -8.87 13.22
N GLN A 21 1.34 -8.63 14.04
CA GLN A 21 1.17 -8.53 15.49
C GLN A 21 0.45 -7.25 15.92
N ARG A 22 0.53 -6.18 15.12
CA ARG A 22 0.04 -4.85 15.48
C ARG A 22 -1.11 -4.36 14.62
N TYR A 23 -1.22 -4.88 13.40
CA TYR A 23 -2.16 -4.36 12.41
C TYR A 23 -2.97 -5.49 11.81
N HIS A 24 -4.10 -5.10 11.23
CA HIS A 24 -4.83 -6.00 10.35
C HIS A 24 -4.15 -5.94 8.97
N VAL A 25 -3.45 -6.99 8.59
CA VAL A 25 -2.63 -7.02 7.37
C VAL A 25 -3.35 -7.77 6.26
N VAL A 26 -3.45 -7.14 5.08
CA VAL A 26 -3.95 -7.77 3.87
C VAL A 26 -2.83 -7.79 2.85
N VAL A 27 -2.47 -8.96 2.37
CA VAL A 27 -1.41 -9.14 1.37
C VAL A 27 -2.04 -9.31 0.00
N ILE A 28 -1.64 -8.45 -0.95
CA ILE A 28 -2.10 -8.57 -2.34
C ILE A 28 -1.41 -9.77 -2.97
N ASN A 29 -2.21 -10.65 -3.58
CA ASN A 29 -1.73 -11.88 -4.17
C ASN A 29 -1.81 -11.80 -5.70
N PRO A 30 -0.67 -11.68 -6.42
CA PRO A 30 -0.68 -11.58 -7.88
C PRO A 30 -1.29 -12.80 -8.57
N LYS A 31 -1.33 -13.93 -7.87
CA LYS A 31 -1.89 -15.17 -8.44
C LYS A 31 -3.40 -15.27 -8.26
N ALA A 32 -3.99 -14.43 -7.42
CA ALA A 32 -5.43 -14.48 -7.14
C ALA A 32 -6.26 -13.64 -8.10
N GLY A 33 -5.63 -12.84 -8.94
CA GLY A 33 -6.33 -11.98 -9.90
C GLY A 33 -5.54 -10.73 -10.21
N ASP A 34 -6.18 -9.77 -10.86
CA ASP A 34 -5.54 -8.51 -11.21
C ASP A 34 -5.10 -7.74 -9.97
N VAL A 35 -3.81 -7.39 -9.93
CA VAL A 35 -3.23 -6.71 -8.76
C VAL A 35 -3.85 -5.34 -8.54
N ASN A 36 -4.05 -4.56 -9.60
CA ASN A 36 -4.64 -3.23 -9.48
C ASN A 36 -6.08 -3.29 -8.94
N THR A 37 -6.86 -4.27 -9.37
CA THR A 37 -8.20 -4.48 -8.85
C THR A 37 -8.17 -4.79 -7.35
N GLN A 38 -7.28 -5.70 -6.95
CA GLN A 38 -7.12 -6.03 -5.53
C GLN A 38 -6.72 -4.80 -4.71
N ILE A 39 -5.78 -4.00 -5.21
CA ILE A 39 -5.36 -2.77 -4.53
C ILE A 39 -6.55 -1.83 -4.37
N ARG A 40 -7.30 -1.57 -5.43
CA ARG A 40 -8.46 -0.67 -5.38
C ARG A 40 -9.49 -1.12 -4.34
N GLU A 41 -9.73 -2.42 -4.26
CA GLU A 41 -10.68 -2.96 -3.29
C GLU A 41 -10.18 -2.86 -1.86
N GLN A 42 -8.91 -3.17 -1.63
CA GLN A 42 -8.37 -3.25 -0.27
C GLN A 42 -7.98 -1.89 0.30
N VAL A 43 -7.57 -0.93 -0.54
CA VAL A 43 -7.18 0.39 -0.01
C VAL A 43 -8.36 1.26 0.37
N ALA A 44 -9.57 0.89 -0.01
CA ALA A 44 -10.76 1.71 0.27
C ALA A 44 -10.88 2.05 1.77
N ASP A 45 -10.49 1.13 2.63
CA ASP A 45 -10.53 1.30 4.08
C ASP A 45 -9.18 1.12 4.76
N ALA A 46 -8.09 1.17 3.98
CA ALA A 46 -6.76 1.00 4.53
C ALA A 46 -6.21 2.29 5.14
N ASP A 47 -5.40 2.14 6.17
CA ASP A 47 -4.71 3.25 6.83
C ASP A 47 -3.29 3.44 6.29
N ALA A 48 -2.67 2.36 5.83
CA ALA A 48 -1.30 2.38 5.32
C ALA A 48 -1.09 1.30 4.26
N MET A 49 -0.04 1.49 3.48
CA MET A 49 0.43 0.49 2.50
C MET A 49 1.92 0.32 2.64
N ILE A 50 2.41 -0.88 2.33
CA ILE A 50 3.85 -1.18 2.31
C ILE A 50 4.16 -2.11 1.13
N GLY A 51 5.27 -1.87 0.47
CA GLY A 51 5.72 -2.69 -0.64
C GLY A 51 6.72 -1.97 -1.53
N ALA A 52 6.96 -2.51 -2.72
CA ALA A 52 7.90 -1.93 -3.68
C ALA A 52 7.56 -2.37 -5.10
N GLY A 53 8.11 -1.64 -6.08
CA GLY A 53 8.09 -2.06 -7.47
C GLY A 53 6.74 -2.03 -8.17
N ARG A 54 5.77 -1.32 -7.61
CA ARG A 54 4.43 -1.23 -8.17
C ARG A 54 4.06 0.24 -8.41
N LEU A 55 3.53 0.55 -9.58
CA LEU A 55 3.05 1.90 -9.86
C LEU A 55 1.81 2.21 -9.01
N LEU A 56 1.91 3.24 -8.19
CA LEU A 56 0.80 3.72 -7.37
C LEU A 56 0.45 5.13 -7.80
N ASN A 57 -0.76 5.31 -8.30
CA ASN A 57 -1.25 6.59 -8.82
C ASN A 57 -2.75 6.69 -8.55
N GLN A 58 -3.38 7.72 -9.13
CA GLN A 58 -4.81 7.93 -8.95
C GLN A 58 -5.64 6.70 -9.35
N ASN A 59 -5.24 6.00 -10.42
CA ASN A 59 -6.03 4.85 -10.91
C ASN A 59 -6.23 3.77 -9.86
N ASN A 60 -5.19 3.46 -9.08
CA ASN A 60 -5.31 2.41 -8.07
C ASN A 60 -5.47 2.92 -6.64
N LEU A 61 -5.37 4.22 -6.41
CA LEU A 61 -5.52 4.81 -5.09
C LEU A 61 -6.77 5.67 -4.91
N GLU A 62 -7.54 5.91 -5.98
CA GLU A 62 -8.68 6.82 -5.89
C GLU A 62 -9.80 6.32 -4.96
N THR A 63 -9.84 5.02 -4.69
CA THR A 63 -10.81 4.45 -3.74
C THR A 63 -10.41 4.66 -2.29
N ALA A 64 -9.14 5.02 -2.03
CA ALA A 64 -8.64 5.21 -0.67
C ALA A 64 -9.29 6.43 -0.03
N LYS A 65 -9.91 6.25 1.13
CA LYS A 65 -10.60 7.32 1.84
C LYS A 65 -9.87 7.79 3.08
N GLN A 66 -9.01 6.93 3.64
CA GLN A 66 -8.33 7.23 4.89
C GLN A 66 -6.85 6.86 4.89
N LEU A 67 -6.30 6.54 3.71
CA LEU A 67 -4.90 6.18 3.55
C LEU A 67 -4.02 7.37 3.90
N LYS A 68 -3.07 7.17 4.82
CA LYS A 68 -2.21 8.25 5.32
C LYS A 68 -0.77 8.11 4.90
N ILE A 69 -0.28 6.88 4.69
CA ILE A 69 1.12 6.65 4.41
C ILE A 69 1.31 5.44 3.50
N ILE A 70 2.28 5.56 2.60
CA ILE A 70 2.80 4.46 1.81
C ILE A 70 4.27 4.32 2.18
N SER A 71 4.66 3.14 2.66
CA SER A 71 6.05 2.85 2.98
C SER A 71 6.66 2.02 1.86
N SER A 72 7.66 2.57 1.19
CA SER A 72 8.37 1.88 0.12
C SER A 72 9.59 1.17 0.69
N VAL A 73 9.75 -0.11 0.36
CA VAL A 73 10.92 -0.88 0.77
C VAL A 73 12.00 -0.88 -0.32
N SER A 74 11.77 -0.12 -1.40
CA SER A 74 12.76 0.07 -2.45
C SER A 74 13.32 1.49 -2.43
N VAL A 75 14.43 1.69 -3.13
CA VAL A 75 15.04 3.01 -3.28
C VAL A 75 14.46 3.67 -4.54
N GLY A 76 14.04 4.92 -4.43
CA GLY A 76 13.55 5.70 -5.56
C GLY A 76 12.05 5.92 -5.58
N TYR A 77 11.63 6.84 -6.45
CA TYR A 77 10.25 7.30 -6.52
C TYR A 77 9.59 7.07 -7.88
N ASP A 78 10.24 6.34 -8.78
CA ASP A 78 9.79 6.24 -10.17
C ASP A 78 8.42 5.58 -10.34
N ASN A 79 8.00 4.80 -9.34
CA ASN A 79 6.75 4.07 -9.39
C ASN A 79 5.61 4.82 -8.68
N TYR A 80 5.83 6.06 -8.27
CA TYR A 80 4.84 6.80 -7.49
C TYR A 80 4.49 8.11 -8.16
N ASP A 81 3.19 8.43 -8.19
CA ASP A 81 2.73 9.73 -8.65
C ASP A 81 2.79 10.70 -7.46
N LEU A 82 3.93 11.39 -7.33
CA LEU A 82 4.17 12.26 -6.20
C LEU A 82 3.18 13.42 -6.12
N ASN A 83 2.77 13.96 -7.28
CA ASN A 83 1.80 15.05 -7.31
C ASN A 83 0.45 14.59 -6.75
N TYR A 84 -0.01 13.41 -7.18
CA TYR A 84 -1.26 12.86 -6.66
C TYR A 84 -1.18 12.61 -5.15
N LEU A 85 -0.09 11.99 -4.69
CA LEU A 85 0.09 11.70 -3.28
C LEU A 85 0.09 12.96 -2.44
N ASN A 86 0.76 14.01 -2.91
CA ASN A 86 0.80 15.28 -2.21
C ASN A 86 -0.59 15.92 -2.11
N GLU A 87 -1.33 15.93 -3.20
CA GLU A 87 -2.69 16.48 -3.22
C GLU A 87 -3.63 15.69 -2.30
N ALA A 88 -3.48 14.38 -2.26
CA ALA A 88 -4.30 13.50 -1.44
C ALA A 88 -3.83 13.45 0.02
N LYS A 89 -2.72 14.15 0.35
CA LYS A 89 -2.12 14.17 1.69
C LYS A 89 -1.69 12.80 2.17
N ILE A 90 -1.13 12.00 1.25
CA ILE A 90 -0.58 10.68 1.55
C ILE A 90 0.94 10.81 1.65
N TRP A 91 1.51 10.44 2.78
CA TRP A 91 2.96 10.45 2.97
C TRP A 91 3.61 9.27 2.26
N LEU A 92 4.77 9.52 1.64
CA LEU A 92 5.59 8.47 1.07
C LEU A 92 6.88 8.38 1.88
N SER A 93 7.14 7.19 2.42
CA SER A 93 8.32 6.91 3.23
C SER A 93 9.11 5.75 2.62
N HIS A 94 10.44 5.81 2.73
CA HIS A 94 11.28 4.69 2.30
C HIS A 94 12.60 4.65 3.06
#